data_5089f0c54bd0e3c12a5cc5de9b80a96a
#
_entry.id   5089f0c54bd0e3c12a5cc5de9b80a96a
#
_cell.length_a   1.000
_cell.length_b   1.000
_cell.length_c   1.000
_cell.angle_alpha   90.00
_cell.angle_beta   90.00
_cell.angle_gamma   90.00
#
_symmetry.space_group_name_H-M   'P 1'
#
loop_
_entity.id
_entity.type
_entity.pdbx_description
1 polymer ?
#
loop_
_entity_poly.entity_id
_entity_poly.type
_entity_poly.pdbx_seq_one_letter_code
_entity_poly.pdbx_strand_id
1 'polypeptide(L)'
;MAVVSMKQLLEAGVHFGHQTRRWNPKMAEYIFTERNGIYIIDLQKTVRKLEDAYNFVRQLSMEGKSVLFVGTKKQAQDSVRDEAQRAGAYYVNARWLGGMLTNFRTIRRRIDRLNQLKAMEADGTFDMLPKKEVVKLNLEIEKLEKFLGGIKEMKQLPGALFIVDPRKERIAVAEAKKLGIPIVAIVDTNCDPDEIDYVIPGNDDAIRAVKLISGTIASAIVEGKEGQMGAAEAEAKENETDEAAAE
;
A
#
# COMPACT_ATOMS: atom_id res chain seq x y z
N MET A 1 9.62 21.96 -3.47
CA MET A 1 10.78 21.12 -3.88
C MET A 1 10.22 19.79 -4.35
N ALA A 2 10.76 19.22 -5.44
CA ALA A 2 10.32 17.90 -5.90
C ALA A 2 10.58 16.86 -4.79
N VAL A 3 9.59 16.04 -4.48
CA VAL A 3 9.66 15.00 -3.43
C VAL A 3 10.75 13.97 -3.75
N VAL A 4 10.97 13.70 -5.05
CA VAL A 4 12.02 12.81 -5.57
C VAL A 4 12.69 13.47 -6.77
N SER A 5 14.03 13.43 -6.84
CA SER A 5 14.75 13.96 -7.98
C SER A 5 14.69 13.02 -9.18
N MET A 6 14.72 13.60 -10.40
CA MET A 6 14.79 12.81 -11.65
C MET A 6 16.01 11.88 -11.69
N LYS A 7 17.13 12.29 -11.08
CA LYS A 7 18.34 11.47 -10.96
C LYS A 7 18.10 10.19 -10.14
N GLN A 8 17.41 10.29 -9.02
CA GLN A 8 17.06 9.12 -8.18
C GLN A 8 16.16 8.15 -8.94
N LEU A 9 15.16 8.66 -9.68
CA LEU A 9 14.28 7.83 -10.51
C LEU A 9 15.05 7.10 -11.63
N LEU A 10 16.01 7.79 -12.25
CA LEU A 10 16.85 7.20 -13.30
C LEU A 10 17.75 6.09 -12.72
N GLU A 11 18.43 6.34 -11.61
CA GLU A 11 19.30 5.38 -10.93
C GLU A 11 18.57 4.16 -10.40
N ALA A 12 17.30 4.34 -9.96
CA ALA A 12 16.43 3.25 -9.55
C ALA A 12 15.85 2.44 -10.72
N GLY A 13 16.00 2.92 -11.97
CA GLY A 13 15.51 2.24 -13.16
C GLY A 13 13.99 2.35 -13.36
N VAL A 14 13.36 3.41 -12.84
CA VAL A 14 11.91 3.67 -12.95
C VAL A 14 11.47 3.88 -14.39
N HIS A 15 12.37 4.37 -15.24
CA HIS A 15 12.10 4.71 -16.65
C HIS A 15 11.97 3.50 -17.58
N PHE A 16 12.36 2.30 -17.16
CA PHE A 16 12.20 1.10 -17.99
C PHE A 16 10.76 0.59 -17.91
N GLY A 17 10.12 0.45 -19.05
CA GLY A 17 8.83 -0.22 -19.18
C GLY A 17 8.97 -1.65 -19.66
N HIS A 18 7.86 -2.23 -20.08
CA HIS A 18 7.81 -3.57 -20.66
C HIS A 18 8.17 -3.59 -22.15
N GLN A 19 8.33 -4.80 -22.69
CA GLN A 19 8.51 -5.02 -24.13
C GLN A 19 7.34 -4.45 -24.93
N THR A 20 7.64 -3.86 -26.11
CA THR A 20 6.67 -3.18 -26.98
C THR A 20 5.46 -4.02 -27.31
N ARG A 21 5.61 -5.35 -27.51
CA ARG A 21 4.49 -6.27 -27.81
C ARG A 21 3.47 -6.44 -26.67
N ARG A 22 3.80 -6.02 -25.44
CA ARG A 22 2.94 -6.20 -24.24
C ARG A 22 2.30 -4.91 -23.76
N TRP A 23 2.50 -3.82 -24.45
CA TRP A 23 2.06 -2.52 -24.01
C TRP A 23 0.54 -2.34 -24.09
N ASN A 24 0.02 -1.37 -23.33
CA ASN A 24 -1.35 -0.89 -23.46
C ASN A 24 -1.34 0.45 -24.21
N PRO A 25 -2.11 0.61 -25.31
CA PRO A 25 -2.17 1.85 -26.07
C PRO A 25 -2.53 3.09 -25.23
N LYS A 26 -3.31 2.94 -24.18
CA LYS A 26 -3.67 4.02 -23.26
C LYS A 26 -2.47 4.60 -22.50
N MET A 27 -1.37 3.85 -22.41
CA MET A 27 -0.12 4.31 -21.81
C MET A 27 0.72 5.19 -22.74
N ALA A 28 0.28 5.40 -23.99
CA ALA A 28 1.02 6.19 -24.98
C ALA A 28 1.42 7.57 -24.48
N GLU A 29 0.56 8.22 -23.69
CA GLU A 29 0.85 9.54 -23.12
C GLU A 29 2.03 9.54 -22.14
N TYR A 30 2.34 8.41 -21.46
CA TYR A 30 3.41 8.29 -20.46
C TYR A 30 4.71 7.75 -21.06
N ILE A 31 4.72 7.39 -22.35
CA ILE A 31 5.88 6.84 -23.03
C ILE A 31 6.67 7.98 -23.67
N PHE A 32 7.98 8.02 -23.40
CA PHE A 32 8.89 8.96 -24.01
C PHE A 32 9.41 8.48 -25.37
N THR A 33 9.89 7.22 -25.43
CA THR A 33 10.46 6.63 -26.65
C THR A 33 10.50 5.10 -26.54
N GLU A 34 10.93 4.45 -27.62
CA GLU A 34 11.26 3.04 -27.64
C GLU A 34 12.77 2.88 -27.83
N ARG A 35 13.38 1.93 -27.13
CA ARG A 35 14.76 1.54 -27.28
C ARG A 35 14.94 0.02 -27.12
N ASN A 36 15.53 -0.64 -28.11
CA ASN A 36 15.78 -2.09 -28.09
C ASN A 36 14.54 -2.94 -27.82
N GLY A 37 13.37 -2.55 -28.36
CA GLY A 37 12.12 -3.27 -28.16
C GLY A 37 11.51 -3.14 -26.77
N ILE A 38 11.95 -2.14 -25.98
CA ILE A 38 11.43 -1.80 -24.65
C ILE A 38 10.99 -0.33 -24.68
N TYR A 39 9.82 -0.04 -24.12
CA TYR A 39 9.36 1.33 -23.93
C TYR A 39 10.09 2.01 -22.78
N ILE A 40 10.40 3.28 -22.98
CA ILE A 40 10.98 4.15 -21.96
C ILE A 40 9.91 5.11 -21.49
N ILE A 41 9.68 5.14 -20.19
CA ILE A 41 8.68 5.99 -19.53
C ILE A 41 9.23 7.40 -19.36
N ASP A 42 8.38 8.40 -19.56
CA ASP A 42 8.71 9.81 -19.37
C ASP A 42 8.81 10.16 -17.88
N LEU A 43 10.03 10.28 -17.39
CA LEU A 43 10.30 10.61 -15.98
C LEU A 43 9.82 12.00 -15.57
N GLN A 44 9.66 12.95 -16.48
CA GLN A 44 9.10 14.27 -16.13
C GLN A 44 7.64 14.13 -15.71
N LYS A 45 6.89 13.28 -16.41
CA LYS A 45 5.50 12.95 -16.04
C LYS A 45 5.45 12.15 -14.76
N THR A 46 6.39 11.19 -14.58
CA THR A 46 6.49 10.41 -13.33
C THR A 46 6.68 11.31 -12.12
N VAL A 47 7.60 12.29 -12.18
CA VAL A 47 7.83 13.24 -11.06
C VAL A 47 6.55 13.98 -10.70
N ARG A 48 5.86 14.58 -11.68
CA ARG A 48 4.62 15.34 -11.44
C ARG A 48 3.52 14.47 -10.84
N LYS A 49 3.29 13.30 -11.44
CA LYS A 49 2.26 12.35 -10.96
C LYS A 49 2.58 11.77 -9.59
N LEU A 50 3.85 11.58 -9.28
CA LEU A 50 4.28 11.15 -7.95
C LEU A 50 4.07 12.26 -6.91
N GLU A 51 4.28 13.53 -7.26
CA GLU A 51 3.97 14.67 -6.40
C GLU A 51 2.45 14.79 -6.12
N ASP A 52 1.62 14.61 -7.16
CA ASP A 52 0.17 14.60 -7.00
C ASP A 52 -0.27 13.49 -6.03
N ALA A 53 0.25 12.26 -6.24
CA ALA A 53 -0.02 11.11 -5.38
C ALA A 53 0.47 11.32 -3.94
N TYR A 54 1.67 11.88 -3.78
CA TYR A 54 2.26 12.22 -2.48
C TYR A 54 1.36 13.18 -1.69
N ASN A 55 0.96 14.28 -2.32
CA ASN A 55 0.12 15.29 -1.68
C ASN A 55 -1.24 14.73 -1.29
N PHE A 56 -1.85 13.91 -2.15
CA PHE A 56 -3.11 13.22 -1.84
C PHE A 56 -2.97 12.30 -0.61
N VAL A 57 -1.95 11.44 -0.59
CA VAL A 57 -1.73 10.50 0.51
C VAL A 57 -1.40 11.21 1.81
N ARG A 58 -0.60 12.28 1.75
CA ARG A 58 -0.29 13.13 2.91
C ARG A 58 -1.56 13.74 3.50
N GLN A 59 -2.40 14.36 2.67
CA GLN A 59 -3.65 14.95 3.14
C GLN A 59 -4.59 13.90 3.73
N LEU A 60 -4.74 12.75 3.08
CA LEU A 60 -5.55 11.64 3.58
C LEU A 60 -5.07 11.14 4.96
N SER A 61 -3.75 11.14 5.16
CA SER A 61 -3.16 10.76 6.45
C SER A 61 -3.34 11.84 7.52
N MET A 62 -3.34 13.12 7.16
CA MET A 62 -3.70 14.23 8.06
C MET A 62 -5.16 14.13 8.52
N GLU A 63 -6.06 13.59 7.68
CA GLU A 63 -7.45 13.30 8.06
C GLU A 63 -7.60 12.05 8.94
N GLY A 64 -6.50 11.40 9.34
CA GLY A 64 -6.52 10.18 10.15
C GLY A 64 -6.96 8.93 9.41
N LYS A 65 -7.07 8.96 8.10
CA LYS A 65 -7.42 7.79 7.28
C LYS A 65 -6.21 6.93 7.00
N SER A 66 -6.40 5.61 7.01
CA SER A 66 -5.34 4.65 6.76
C SER A 66 -5.15 4.35 5.27
N VAL A 67 -3.94 3.97 4.89
CA VAL A 67 -3.60 3.48 3.54
C VAL A 67 -3.27 2.00 3.60
N LEU A 68 -3.74 1.23 2.61
CA LEU A 68 -3.43 -0.18 2.44
C LEU A 68 -2.48 -0.37 1.26
N PHE A 69 -1.27 -0.86 1.54
CA PHE A 69 -0.28 -1.20 0.53
C PHE A 69 -0.56 -2.60 -0.03
N VAL A 70 -0.57 -2.73 -1.36
CA VAL A 70 -0.85 -4.00 -2.05
C VAL A 70 0.23 -4.27 -3.09
N GLY A 71 0.90 -5.40 -2.96
CA GLY A 71 1.92 -5.81 -3.93
C GLY A 71 2.35 -7.25 -3.73
N THR A 72 1.76 -8.16 -4.52
CA THR A 72 2.03 -9.61 -4.41
C THR A 72 3.12 -10.09 -5.37
N LYS A 73 3.69 -9.19 -6.18
CA LYS A 73 4.82 -9.47 -7.07
C LYS A 73 6.07 -9.74 -6.25
N LYS A 74 6.86 -10.76 -6.59
CA LYS A 74 8.08 -11.13 -5.83
C LYS A 74 9.01 -9.92 -5.61
N GLN A 75 9.13 -9.05 -6.62
CA GLN A 75 9.96 -7.85 -6.58
C GLN A 75 9.43 -6.77 -5.64
N ALA A 76 8.12 -6.81 -5.32
CA ALA A 76 7.45 -5.81 -4.50
C ALA A 76 7.21 -6.25 -3.04
N GLN A 77 7.14 -7.56 -2.78
CA GLN A 77 6.68 -8.12 -1.50
C GLN A 77 7.41 -7.55 -0.28
N ASP A 78 8.74 -7.52 -0.33
CA ASP A 78 9.54 -7.04 0.80
C ASP A 78 9.46 -5.52 0.92
N SER A 79 9.59 -4.79 -0.19
CA SER A 79 9.48 -3.33 -0.20
C SER A 79 8.13 -2.84 0.32
N VAL A 80 7.04 -3.47 -0.11
CA VAL A 80 5.68 -3.16 0.34
C VAL A 80 5.52 -3.40 1.84
N ARG A 81 6.02 -4.54 2.35
CA ARG A 81 5.98 -4.85 3.79
C ARG A 81 6.76 -3.83 4.60
N ASP A 82 8.04 -3.65 4.24
CA ASP A 82 8.97 -2.85 5.04
C ASP A 82 8.57 -1.38 5.09
N GLU A 83 8.15 -0.81 3.94
CA GLU A 83 7.72 0.58 3.86
C GLU A 83 6.35 0.81 4.52
N ALA A 84 5.41 -0.13 4.39
CA ALA A 84 4.14 -0.05 5.10
C ALA A 84 4.34 -0.11 6.63
N GLN A 85 5.20 -1.01 7.11
CA GLN A 85 5.54 -1.10 8.54
C GLN A 85 6.22 0.18 9.05
N ARG A 86 7.16 0.75 8.28
CA ARG A 86 7.81 2.03 8.60
C ARG A 86 6.81 3.17 8.78
N ALA A 87 5.79 3.20 7.93
CA ALA A 87 4.75 4.23 7.98
C ALA A 87 3.60 3.92 8.96
N GLY A 88 3.60 2.75 9.61
CA GLY A 88 2.47 2.27 10.41
C GLY A 88 1.18 2.17 9.57
N ALA A 89 1.32 1.70 8.33
CA ALA A 89 0.24 1.44 7.39
C ALA A 89 -0.04 -0.07 7.28
N TYR A 90 -1.16 -0.44 6.70
CA TYR A 90 -1.53 -1.83 6.44
C TYR A 90 -0.92 -2.32 5.13
N TYR A 91 -0.73 -3.66 5.01
CA TYR A 91 -0.21 -4.23 3.77
C TYR A 91 -0.73 -5.61 3.44
N VAL A 92 -0.74 -5.93 2.15
CA VAL A 92 -0.97 -7.27 1.60
C VAL A 92 0.12 -7.54 0.57
N ASN A 93 1.07 -8.41 0.93
CA ASN A 93 2.24 -8.70 0.10
C ASN A 93 2.34 -10.15 -0.39
N ALA A 94 1.52 -11.08 0.13
CA ALA A 94 1.59 -12.49 -0.27
C ALA A 94 0.57 -12.81 -1.38
N ARG A 95 -0.73 -12.65 -1.10
CA ARG A 95 -1.82 -12.89 -2.05
C ARG A 95 -3.04 -12.10 -1.63
N TRP A 96 -3.65 -11.40 -2.56
CA TRP A 96 -4.97 -10.82 -2.35
C TRP A 96 -6.03 -11.92 -2.29
N LEU A 97 -6.81 -11.97 -1.22
CA LEU A 97 -7.93 -12.89 -1.09
C LEU A 97 -9.19 -12.16 -1.58
N GLY A 98 -9.91 -12.76 -2.52
CA GLY A 98 -11.16 -12.17 -3.00
C GLY A 98 -12.12 -11.88 -1.85
N GLY A 99 -12.69 -10.66 -1.83
CA GLY A 99 -13.56 -10.20 -0.76
C GLY A 99 -12.82 -9.52 0.42
N MET A 100 -11.52 -9.21 0.29
CA MET A 100 -10.78 -8.54 1.37
C MET A 100 -11.40 -7.21 1.80
N LEU A 101 -11.95 -6.46 0.86
CA LEU A 101 -12.67 -5.22 1.13
C LEU A 101 -14.18 -5.41 1.05
N THR A 102 -14.67 -6.01 -0.02
CA THR A 102 -16.12 -6.17 -0.27
C THR A 102 -16.80 -7.14 0.68
N ASN A 103 -16.06 -8.06 1.31
CA ASN A 103 -16.52 -8.98 2.34
C ASN A 103 -15.68 -8.88 3.61
N PHE A 104 -15.36 -7.65 4.00
CA PHE A 104 -14.47 -7.34 5.13
C PHE A 104 -14.93 -7.99 6.44
N ARG A 105 -16.25 -8.10 6.67
CA ARG A 105 -16.79 -8.78 7.86
C ARG A 105 -16.32 -10.24 7.98
N THR A 106 -16.24 -10.96 6.87
CA THR A 106 -15.75 -12.35 6.87
C THR A 106 -14.23 -12.40 7.07
N ILE A 107 -13.49 -11.45 6.50
CA ILE A 107 -12.05 -11.32 6.72
C ILE A 107 -11.76 -11.03 8.20
N ARG A 108 -12.51 -10.13 8.84
CA ARG A 108 -12.38 -9.85 10.29
C ARG A 108 -12.55 -11.12 11.12
N ARG A 109 -13.55 -11.95 10.86
CA ARG A 109 -13.72 -13.23 11.56
C ARG A 109 -12.49 -14.15 11.41
N ARG A 110 -11.80 -14.13 10.27
CA ARG A 110 -10.55 -14.88 10.08
C ARG A 110 -9.39 -14.28 10.85
N ILE A 111 -9.32 -12.95 10.95
CA ILE A 111 -8.35 -12.25 11.79
C ILE A 111 -8.63 -12.57 13.27
N ASP A 112 -9.88 -12.54 13.71
CA ASP A 112 -10.26 -12.90 15.07
C ASP A 112 -9.87 -14.35 15.41
N ARG A 113 -10.01 -15.27 14.43
CA ARG A 113 -9.55 -16.65 14.55
C ARG A 113 -8.02 -16.72 14.72
N LEU A 114 -7.26 -15.93 13.95
CA LEU A 114 -5.80 -15.85 14.08
C LEU A 114 -5.41 -15.38 15.50
N ASN A 115 -6.05 -14.33 16.00
CA ASN A 115 -5.79 -13.79 17.33
C ASN A 115 -6.16 -14.81 18.42
N GLN A 116 -7.27 -15.52 18.27
CA GLN A 116 -7.66 -16.60 19.17
C GLN A 116 -6.63 -17.72 19.22
N LEU A 117 -6.14 -18.18 18.06
CA LEU A 117 -5.14 -19.24 17.99
C LEU A 117 -3.82 -18.82 18.65
N LYS A 118 -3.38 -17.57 18.45
CA LYS A 118 -2.18 -17.01 19.10
C LYS A 118 -2.37 -16.88 20.62
N ALA A 119 -3.54 -16.52 21.09
CA ALA A 119 -3.84 -16.49 22.51
C ALA A 119 -3.76 -17.91 23.10
N MET A 120 -4.34 -18.91 22.44
CA MET A 120 -4.29 -20.32 22.88
C MET A 120 -2.85 -20.87 22.90
N GLU A 121 -2.00 -20.43 21.99
CA GLU A 121 -0.58 -20.77 21.98
C GLU A 121 0.14 -20.14 23.19
N ALA A 122 -0.13 -18.86 23.46
CA ALA A 122 0.48 -18.12 24.58
C ALA A 122 0.02 -18.62 25.97
N ASP A 123 -1.23 -19.05 26.08
CA ASP A 123 -1.84 -19.56 27.32
C ASP A 123 -1.40 -21.00 27.67
N GLY A 124 -0.59 -21.65 26.81
CA GLY A 124 -0.19 -23.05 27.01
C GLY A 124 -1.30 -24.09 26.71
N THR A 125 -2.44 -23.65 26.12
CA THR A 125 -3.52 -24.57 25.75
C THR A 125 -3.06 -25.64 24.75
N PHE A 126 -2.07 -25.32 23.93
CA PHE A 126 -1.49 -26.26 22.96
C PHE A 126 -0.79 -27.45 23.60
N ASP A 127 -0.27 -27.29 24.84
CA ASP A 127 0.42 -28.35 25.58
C ASP A 127 -0.56 -29.44 26.06
N MET A 128 -1.87 -29.11 26.18
CA MET A 128 -2.91 -30.02 26.56
C MET A 128 -3.52 -30.79 25.39
N LEU A 129 -3.18 -30.42 24.15
CA LEU A 129 -3.75 -31.03 22.94
C LEU A 129 -2.87 -32.14 22.38
N PRO A 130 -3.47 -33.12 21.66
CA PRO A 130 -2.69 -34.14 20.96
C PRO A 130 -1.74 -33.50 19.94
N LYS A 131 -0.51 -33.98 19.82
CA LYS A 131 0.54 -33.46 18.92
C LYS A 131 0.04 -33.26 17.47
N LYS A 132 -0.82 -34.14 16.97
CA LYS A 132 -1.37 -34.07 15.62
C LYS A 132 -2.29 -32.85 15.42
N GLU A 133 -3.00 -32.45 16.47
CA GLU A 133 -3.87 -31.24 16.43
C GLU A 133 -3.04 -29.96 16.52
N VAL A 134 -2.06 -29.94 17.40
CA VAL A 134 -1.13 -28.79 17.51
C VAL A 134 -0.47 -28.49 16.17
N VAL A 135 0.01 -29.51 15.45
CA VAL A 135 0.60 -29.33 14.11
C VAL A 135 -0.41 -28.70 13.13
N LYS A 136 -1.69 -29.11 13.17
CA LYS A 136 -2.72 -28.52 12.29
C LYS A 136 -3.00 -27.05 12.65
N LEU A 137 -3.07 -26.73 13.95
CA LEU A 137 -3.30 -25.36 14.41
C LEU A 137 -2.12 -24.45 14.05
N ASN A 138 -0.90 -24.92 14.19
CA ASN A 138 0.30 -24.18 13.78
C ASN A 138 0.31 -23.90 12.27
N LEU A 139 -0.03 -24.87 11.44
CA LEU A 139 -0.18 -24.67 10.00
C LEU A 139 -1.30 -23.69 9.65
N GLU A 140 -2.38 -23.66 10.43
CA GLU A 140 -3.47 -22.67 10.29
C GLU A 140 -2.95 -21.29 10.66
N ILE A 141 -2.22 -21.11 11.75
CA ILE A 141 -1.60 -19.84 12.18
C ILE A 141 -0.66 -19.31 11.09
N GLU A 142 0.29 -20.13 10.63
CA GLU A 142 1.23 -19.74 9.58
C GLU A 142 0.52 -19.26 8.31
N LYS A 143 -0.53 -19.99 7.90
CA LYS A 143 -1.31 -19.63 6.72
C LYS A 143 -2.07 -18.32 6.91
N LEU A 144 -2.71 -18.12 8.05
CA LEU A 144 -3.46 -16.89 8.35
C LEU A 144 -2.51 -15.69 8.49
N GLU A 145 -1.39 -15.86 9.19
CA GLU A 145 -0.38 -14.81 9.35
C GLU A 145 0.22 -14.40 8.01
N LYS A 146 0.53 -15.36 7.14
CA LYS A 146 1.07 -15.10 5.81
C LYS A 146 0.14 -14.23 4.94
N PHE A 147 -1.18 -14.42 5.04
CA PHE A 147 -2.13 -13.72 4.17
C PHE A 147 -2.81 -12.53 4.82
N LEU A 148 -2.98 -12.53 6.13
CA LEU A 148 -3.74 -11.52 6.87
C LEU A 148 -2.90 -10.75 7.89
N GLY A 149 -1.65 -11.14 8.12
CA GLY A 149 -0.77 -10.54 9.13
C GLY A 149 -0.62 -9.03 8.97
N GLY A 150 -0.52 -8.55 7.73
CA GLY A 150 -0.38 -7.11 7.46
C GLY A 150 -1.65 -6.28 7.65
N ILE A 151 -2.80 -6.92 7.83
CA ILE A 151 -4.09 -6.24 8.05
C ILE A 151 -4.75 -6.64 9.39
N LYS A 152 -4.04 -7.34 10.27
CA LYS A 152 -4.60 -7.84 11.54
C LYS A 152 -5.16 -6.72 12.43
N GLU A 153 -4.56 -5.55 12.41
CA GLU A 153 -4.97 -4.39 13.21
C GLU A 153 -5.99 -3.49 12.50
N MET A 154 -6.31 -3.77 11.24
CA MET A 154 -7.24 -2.98 10.45
C MET A 154 -8.68 -3.16 10.96
N LYS A 155 -9.22 -2.15 11.64
CA LYS A 155 -10.58 -2.17 12.23
C LYS A 155 -11.66 -1.73 11.26
N GLN A 156 -11.33 -0.91 10.28
CA GLN A 156 -12.22 -0.32 9.27
C GLN A 156 -11.58 -0.35 7.90
N LEU A 157 -12.36 -0.11 6.86
CA LEU A 157 -11.86 -0.05 5.48
C LEU A 157 -10.82 1.08 5.34
N PRO A 158 -9.78 0.90 4.52
CA PRO A 158 -8.78 1.93 4.29
C PRO A 158 -9.36 3.11 3.50
N GLY A 159 -8.79 4.29 3.71
CA GLY A 159 -9.15 5.50 2.97
C GLY A 159 -8.59 5.53 1.55
N ALA A 160 -7.51 4.80 1.27
CA ALA A 160 -6.93 4.61 -0.06
C ALA A 160 -6.15 3.31 -0.16
N LEU A 161 -5.97 2.80 -1.40
CA LEU A 161 -5.06 1.72 -1.72
C LEU A 161 -3.82 2.27 -2.43
N PHE A 162 -2.63 1.78 -2.06
CA PHE A 162 -1.42 1.92 -2.86
C PHE A 162 -1.08 0.57 -3.49
N ILE A 163 -1.12 0.47 -4.82
CA ILE A 163 -1.01 -0.79 -5.55
C ILE A 163 0.26 -0.82 -6.41
N VAL A 164 1.01 -1.91 -6.36
CA VAL A 164 2.10 -2.20 -7.27
C VAL A 164 1.62 -3.22 -8.30
N ASP A 165 1.67 -2.89 -9.59
CA ASP A 165 1.17 -3.69 -10.71
C ASP A 165 -0.37 -3.92 -10.64
N PRO A 166 -1.19 -2.92 -11.03
CA PRO A 166 -2.66 -3.04 -11.03
C PRO A 166 -3.18 -4.18 -11.91
N ARG A 167 -2.44 -4.55 -12.96
CA ARG A 167 -2.81 -5.67 -13.84
C ARG A 167 -2.78 -7.01 -13.10
N LYS A 168 -1.81 -7.21 -12.21
CA LYS A 168 -1.72 -8.40 -11.38
C LYS A 168 -2.75 -8.37 -10.25
N GLU A 169 -2.98 -7.21 -9.68
CA GLU A 169 -3.88 -7.00 -8.54
C GLU A 169 -5.30 -6.61 -8.96
N ARG A 170 -5.77 -7.10 -10.12
CA ARG A 170 -7.09 -6.76 -10.70
C ARG A 170 -8.26 -6.93 -9.73
N ILE A 171 -8.19 -7.93 -8.84
CA ILE A 171 -9.27 -8.17 -7.87
C ILE A 171 -9.29 -7.03 -6.84
N ALA A 172 -8.13 -6.60 -6.37
CA ALA A 172 -8.02 -5.47 -5.44
C ALA A 172 -8.54 -4.17 -6.07
N VAL A 173 -8.15 -3.90 -7.32
CA VAL A 173 -8.65 -2.75 -8.10
C VAL A 173 -10.17 -2.78 -8.24
N ALA A 174 -10.74 -3.92 -8.64
CA ALA A 174 -12.19 -4.07 -8.82
C ALA A 174 -12.96 -3.90 -7.50
N GLU A 175 -12.43 -4.41 -6.38
CA GLU A 175 -13.05 -4.26 -5.07
C GLU A 175 -12.99 -2.80 -4.58
N ALA A 176 -11.85 -2.13 -4.74
CA ALA A 176 -11.69 -0.72 -4.38
C ALA A 176 -12.65 0.18 -5.16
N LYS A 177 -12.71 0.01 -6.49
CA LYS A 177 -13.67 0.74 -7.33
C LYS A 177 -15.11 0.52 -6.91
N LYS A 178 -15.50 -0.71 -6.60
CA LYS A 178 -16.86 -1.04 -6.14
C LYS A 178 -17.24 -0.32 -4.85
N LEU A 179 -16.26 -0.05 -3.99
CA LEU A 179 -16.45 0.64 -2.71
C LEU A 179 -16.16 2.15 -2.77
N GLY A 180 -15.75 2.67 -3.92
CA GLY A 180 -15.37 4.07 -4.07
C GLY A 180 -14.10 4.46 -3.30
N ILE A 181 -13.19 3.49 -3.07
CA ILE A 181 -11.91 3.73 -2.39
C ILE A 181 -10.89 4.17 -3.43
N PRO A 182 -10.27 5.36 -3.30
CA PRO A 182 -9.27 5.87 -4.22
C PRO A 182 -8.05 4.94 -4.35
N ILE A 183 -7.53 4.83 -5.57
CA ILE A 183 -6.39 3.98 -5.89
C ILE A 183 -5.22 4.83 -6.35
N VAL A 184 -4.11 4.72 -5.65
CA VAL A 184 -2.78 5.18 -6.07
C VAL A 184 -2.02 3.97 -6.57
N ALA A 185 -1.42 3.99 -7.75
CA ALA A 185 -0.70 2.81 -8.23
C ALA A 185 0.56 3.13 -9.04
N ILE A 186 1.56 2.25 -8.93
CA ILE A 186 2.66 2.18 -9.89
C ILE A 186 2.13 1.48 -11.14
N VAL A 187 2.11 2.20 -12.26
CA VAL A 187 1.53 1.75 -13.52
C VAL A 187 2.62 1.66 -14.57
N ASP A 188 2.93 0.43 -14.97
CA ASP A 188 3.87 0.18 -16.05
C ASP A 188 3.17 0.22 -17.43
N THR A 189 3.92 0.19 -18.51
CA THR A 189 3.45 0.32 -19.89
C THR A 189 2.46 -0.76 -20.35
N ASN A 190 2.29 -1.84 -19.60
CA ASN A 190 1.36 -2.96 -19.86
C ASN A 190 0.02 -2.86 -19.13
N CYS A 191 -0.19 -1.83 -18.32
CA CYS A 191 -1.38 -1.64 -17.49
C CYS A 191 -2.38 -0.65 -18.12
N ASP A 192 -3.62 -0.63 -17.62
CA ASP A 192 -4.64 0.35 -17.99
C ASP A 192 -4.63 1.50 -16.97
N PRO A 193 -4.24 2.74 -17.37
CA PRO A 193 -4.20 3.88 -16.47
C PRO A 193 -5.61 4.39 -16.08
N ASP A 194 -6.65 4.17 -16.91
CA ASP A 194 -8.02 4.65 -16.66
C ASP A 194 -8.67 3.99 -15.44
N GLU A 195 -8.09 2.89 -14.97
CA GLU A 195 -8.57 2.19 -13.78
C GLU A 195 -8.07 2.81 -12.47
N ILE A 196 -7.15 3.78 -12.52
CA ILE A 196 -6.40 4.29 -11.38
C ILE A 196 -6.63 5.78 -11.22
N ASP A 197 -6.94 6.22 -10.00
CA ASP A 197 -7.20 7.63 -9.72
C ASP A 197 -5.90 8.46 -9.70
N TYR A 198 -4.84 7.90 -9.10
CA TYR A 198 -3.52 8.53 -9.05
C TYR A 198 -2.48 7.62 -9.68
N VAL A 199 -2.27 7.81 -10.98
CA VAL A 199 -1.32 7.03 -11.79
C VAL A 199 0.10 7.52 -11.51
N ILE A 200 1.00 6.63 -11.12
CA ILE A 200 2.44 6.86 -11.03
C ILE A 200 3.09 6.03 -12.14
N PRO A 201 3.42 6.62 -13.31
CA PRO A 201 4.05 5.88 -14.38
C PRO A 201 5.44 5.42 -13.95
N GLY A 202 5.71 4.12 -14.02
CA GLY A 202 7.00 3.59 -13.56
C GLY A 202 7.11 2.08 -13.67
N ASN A 203 8.35 1.62 -13.55
CA ASN A 203 8.71 0.21 -13.60
C ASN A 203 8.25 -0.52 -12.33
N ASP A 204 7.43 -1.53 -12.48
CA ASP A 204 6.93 -2.38 -11.39
C ASP A 204 7.71 -3.68 -11.21
N ASP A 205 8.72 -3.94 -12.09
CA ASP A 205 9.58 -5.13 -12.05
C ASP A 205 10.92 -4.89 -11.34
N ALA A 206 11.39 -3.65 -11.29
CA ALA A 206 12.65 -3.30 -10.66
C ALA A 206 12.48 -3.09 -9.15
N ILE A 207 13.12 -3.94 -8.33
CA ILE A 207 13.05 -3.85 -6.85
C ILE A 207 13.40 -2.44 -6.35
N ARG A 208 14.43 -1.80 -6.94
CA ARG A 208 14.86 -0.43 -6.57
C ARG A 208 13.81 0.62 -6.90
N ALA A 209 13.13 0.48 -8.05
CA ALA A 209 12.05 1.39 -8.46
C ALA A 209 10.85 1.28 -7.52
N VAL A 210 10.40 0.06 -7.27
CA VAL A 210 9.30 -0.20 -6.33
C VAL A 210 9.63 0.31 -4.94
N LYS A 211 10.85 0.05 -4.43
CA LYS A 211 11.28 0.52 -3.11
C LYS A 211 11.30 2.05 -3.02
N LEU A 212 11.83 2.74 -4.04
CA LEU A 212 11.88 4.20 -4.07
C LEU A 212 10.48 4.82 -4.03
N ILE A 213 9.58 4.34 -4.90
CA ILE A 213 8.22 4.89 -4.98
C ILE A 213 7.41 4.53 -3.74
N SER A 214 7.45 3.27 -3.28
CA SER A 214 6.77 2.85 -2.05
C SER A 214 7.28 3.62 -0.83
N GLY A 215 8.60 3.84 -0.75
CA GLY A 215 9.22 4.63 0.30
C GLY A 215 8.79 6.09 0.27
N THR A 216 8.61 6.67 -0.91
CA THR A 216 8.09 8.03 -1.08
C THR A 216 6.65 8.13 -0.56
N ILE A 217 5.78 7.22 -0.95
CA ILE A 217 4.39 7.17 -0.46
C ILE A 217 4.32 6.93 1.05
N ALA A 218 5.19 6.04 1.58
CA ALA A 218 5.29 5.82 3.02
C ALA A 218 5.74 7.09 3.77
N SER A 219 6.64 7.89 3.19
CA SER A 219 7.06 9.18 3.77
C SER A 219 5.92 10.21 3.78
N ALA A 220 5.05 10.21 2.76
CA ALA A 220 3.83 11.03 2.76
C ALA A 220 2.90 10.70 3.93
N ILE A 221 2.75 9.40 4.25
CA ILE A 221 1.94 8.96 5.39
C ILE A 221 2.55 9.43 6.73
N VAL A 222 3.85 9.29 6.89
CA VAL A 222 4.56 9.72 8.12
C VAL A 222 4.41 11.23 8.30
N GLU A 223 4.68 12.03 7.27
CA GLU A 223 4.53 13.49 7.30
C GLU A 223 3.09 13.89 7.61
N GLY A 224 2.10 13.22 7.02
CA GLY A 224 0.68 13.48 7.30
C GLY A 224 0.30 13.18 8.75
N LYS A 225 0.80 12.10 9.33
CA LYS A 225 0.56 11.74 10.75
C LYS A 225 1.23 12.74 11.70
N GLU A 226 2.45 13.18 11.42
CA GLU A 226 3.14 14.21 12.20
C GLU A 226 2.37 15.54 12.16
N GLY A 227 1.86 15.93 10.99
CA GLY A 227 1.00 17.11 10.83
C GLY A 227 -0.31 16.99 11.64
N GLN A 228 -0.92 15.82 11.68
CA GLN A 228 -2.13 15.57 12.49
C GLN A 228 -1.83 15.70 14.00
N MET A 229 -0.73 15.13 14.47
CA MET A 229 -0.34 15.23 15.88
C MET A 229 -0.04 16.68 16.28
N GLY A 230 0.66 17.44 15.46
CA GLY A 230 0.95 18.85 15.70
C GLY A 230 -0.32 19.74 15.73
N ALA A 231 -1.31 19.44 14.86
CA ALA A 231 -2.58 20.14 14.88
C ALA A 231 -3.39 19.84 16.15
N ALA A 232 -3.44 18.57 16.56
CA ALA A 232 -4.14 18.17 17.78
C ALA A 232 -3.51 18.76 19.05
N GLU A 233 -2.17 18.87 19.11
CA GLU A 233 -1.47 19.52 20.22
C GLU A 233 -1.70 21.04 20.25
N ALA A 234 -1.86 21.67 19.09
CA ALA A 234 -2.17 23.11 19.00
C ALA A 234 -3.60 23.39 19.49
N GLU A 235 -4.57 22.59 19.05
CA GLU A 235 -5.98 22.69 19.52
C GLU A 235 -6.11 22.43 21.03
N ALA A 236 -5.36 21.46 21.58
CA ALA A 236 -5.37 21.19 23.01
C ALA A 236 -4.84 22.38 23.83
N LYS A 237 -3.79 23.05 23.34
CA LYS A 237 -3.23 24.24 24.02
C LYS A 237 -4.13 25.47 23.91
N GLU A 238 -4.85 25.65 22.79
CA GLU A 238 -5.83 26.72 22.67
C GLU A 238 -7.00 26.52 23.65
N ASN A 239 -7.51 25.31 23.77
CA ASN A 239 -8.60 24.99 24.72
C ASN A 239 -8.17 25.19 26.18
N GLU A 240 -6.93 24.82 26.56
CA GLU A 240 -6.40 25.08 27.91
C GLU A 240 -6.23 26.56 28.22
N THR A 241 -5.88 27.36 27.20
CA THR A 241 -5.75 28.84 27.39
C THR A 241 -7.10 29.51 27.48
N ASP A 242 -8.13 29.04 26.78
CA ASP A 242 -9.48 29.59 26.84
C ASP A 242 -10.20 29.21 28.17
N GLU A 243 -9.98 28.00 28.71
CA GLU A 243 -10.48 27.63 30.04
C GLU A 243 -9.80 28.44 31.16
N ALA A 244 -8.49 28.70 31.07
CA ALA A 244 -7.76 29.50 32.06
C ALA A 244 -8.09 31.00 32.00
N ALA A 245 -8.68 31.49 30.89
CA ALA A 245 -9.12 32.88 30.74
C ALA A 245 -10.58 33.08 31.19
N ALA A 246 -11.32 31.98 31.42
CA ALA A 246 -12.74 32.00 31.83
C ALA A 246 -12.93 31.83 33.37
N GLU A 247 -11.86 31.55 34.11
CA GLU A 247 -11.80 31.57 35.58
C GLU A 247 -11.27 32.92 36.09
#